data_fba097879d496155d69144a15733206e
#
_entry.id   fba097879d496155d69144a15733206e
#
_cell.length_a   1.000
_cell.length_b   1.000
_cell.length_c   1.000
_cell.angle_alpha   90.00
_cell.angle_beta   90.00
_cell.angle_gamma   90.00
#
_symmetry.space_group_name_H-M   'P 1'
#
loop_
_entity.id
_entity.type
_entity.pdbx_description
1 polymer ?
#
loop_
_entity_poly.entity_id
_entity_poly.type
_entity_poly.pdbx_seq_one_letter_code
_entity_poly.pdbx_strand_id
1 'polypeptide(L)'
;MTTSFKKAYKFDASGFFEHELTVQVMDGNVLMPPSCTLIAPFGDEGEDGSKFYRFTGDAWAAELKPTCAADLVGVVVSHHSQTPHDIEMRSLIQKFAQEEGYREKRGEDLSWSVEKIPEKTEAEKREEAEKSVRAKRDSLISETDYLLASDYPISAEDLEAVKVYRQALRDVPQQEGFPFDVVWPDLPVIVAER
;
A
#
# COMPACT_ATOMS: atom_id res chain seq x y z
N MET A 1 -49.73 -7.78 33.87
CA MET A 1 -48.51 -7.97 33.04
C MET A 1 -47.71 -6.68 33.10
N THR A 2 -46.53 -6.78 33.73
CA THR A 2 -45.64 -5.59 33.81
C THR A 2 -44.64 -5.67 32.68
N THR A 3 -44.69 -4.72 31.78
CA THR A 3 -43.75 -4.62 30.66
C THR A 3 -42.72 -3.52 30.97
N SER A 4 -41.45 -3.85 30.89
CA SER A 4 -40.34 -2.90 30.97
C SER A 4 -39.37 -3.14 29.83
N PHE A 5 -38.36 -2.27 29.69
CA PHE A 5 -37.37 -2.34 28.64
C PHE A 5 -35.96 -2.29 29.21
N LYS A 6 -35.03 -3.01 28.61
CA LYS A 6 -33.60 -2.98 28.94
C LYS A 6 -32.75 -2.77 27.69
N LYS A 7 -31.59 -2.19 27.87
CA LYS A 7 -30.56 -2.14 26.84
C LYS A 7 -29.93 -3.53 26.65
N ALA A 8 -29.70 -3.89 25.41
CA ALA A 8 -28.94 -5.09 25.05
C ALA A 8 -27.96 -4.71 23.93
N TYR A 9 -26.95 -5.51 23.77
CA TYR A 9 -25.83 -5.26 22.86
C TYR A 9 -25.70 -6.44 21.92
N LYS A 10 -25.83 -6.17 20.62
CA LYS A 10 -25.75 -7.16 19.56
C LYS A 10 -24.32 -7.35 19.10
N PHE A 11 -23.97 -8.59 18.78
CA PHE A 11 -22.68 -8.96 18.20
C PHE A 11 -22.85 -9.85 16.98
N ASP A 12 -21.88 -9.81 16.07
CA ASP A 12 -21.83 -10.62 14.87
C ASP A 12 -21.44 -12.09 15.15
N ALA A 13 -21.35 -12.91 14.09
CA ALA A 13 -20.98 -14.32 14.20
C ALA A 13 -19.57 -14.56 14.75
N SER A 14 -18.67 -13.58 14.65
CA SER A 14 -17.31 -13.58 15.19
C SER A 14 -17.24 -13.03 16.63
N GLY A 15 -18.37 -12.50 17.13
CA GLY A 15 -18.50 -11.92 18.46
C GLY A 15 -18.28 -10.40 18.51
N PHE A 16 -17.96 -9.73 17.41
CA PHE A 16 -17.72 -8.29 17.43
C PHE A 16 -19.01 -7.48 17.59
N PHE A 17 -18.93 -6.43 18.41
CA PHE A 17 -20.02 -5.51 18.65
C PHE A 17 -20.55 -4.88 17.35
N GLU A 18 -21.88 -4.90 17.20
CA GLU A 18 -22.56 -4.28 16.06
C GLU A 18 -23.27 -2.99 16.45
N HIS A 19 -24.20 -3.10 17.40
CA HIS A 19 -24.98 -1.94 17.86
C HIS A 19 -25.72 -2.24 19.16
N GLU A 20 -26.19 -1.19 19.82
CA GLU A 20 -27.09 -1.21 20.95
C GLU A 20 -28.55 -1.37 20.47
N LEU A 21 -29.35 -2.12 21.19
CA LEU A 21 -30.79 -2.25 20.97
C LEU A 21 -31.56 -2.30 22.28
N THR A 22 -32.88 -2.13 22.20
CA THR A 22 -33.78 -2.20 23.35
C THR A 22 -34.55 -3.52 23.28
N VAL A 23 -34.51 -4.28 24.37
CA VAL A 23 -35.23 -5.54 24.52
C VAL A 23 -36.37 -5.42 25.55
N GLN A 24 -37.47 -6.15 25.27
CA GLN A 24 -38.62 -6.14 26.13
C GLN A 24 -38.45 -7.14 27.27
N VAL A 25 -38.91 -6.75 28.46
CA VAL A 25 -38.96 -7.62 29.64
C VAL A 25 -40.43 -7.81 30.03
N MET A 26 -40.92 -9.02 29.99
CA MET A 26 -42.29 -9.39 30.35
C MET A 26 -42.26 -10.26 31.60
N ASP A 27 -42.96 -9.81 32.64
CA ASP A 27 -43.05 -10.52 33.95
C ASP A 27 -41.69 -10.99 34.47
N GLY A 28 -40.63 -10.15 34.34
CA GLY A 28 -39.25 -10.45 34.77
C GLY A 28 -38.40 -11.22 33.76
N ASN A 29 -39.00 -11.76 32.69
CA ASN A 29 -38.26 -12.50 31.64
C ASN A 29 -37.83 -11.58 30.54
N VAL A 30 -36.56 -11.58 30.18
CA VAL A 30 -35.99 -10.81 29.07
C VAL A 30 -36.20 -11.56 27.75
N LEU A 31 -36.85 -10.95 26.81
CA LEU A 31 -36.98 -11.48 25.45
C LEU A 31 -35.72 -11.15 24.65
N MET A 32 -34.70 -12.00 24.80
CA MET A 32 -33.37 -11.76 24.21
C MET A 32 -33.33 -12.27 22.75
N PRO A 33 -33.01 -11.41 21.76
CA PRO A 33 -32.71 -11.87 20.41
C PRO A 33 -31.42 -12.70 20.35
N PRO A 34 -31.23 -13.53 19.30
CA PRO A 34 -29.98 -14.25 19.13
C PRO A 34 -28.79 -13.27 18.97
N SER A 35 -27.61 -13.72 19.39
CA SER A 35 -26.36 -12.94 19.34
C SER A 35 -26.44 -11.60 20.07
N CYS A 36 -27.13 -11.54 21.21
CA CYS A 36 -27.27 -10.37 22.07
C CYS A 36 -26.91 -10.70 23.52
N THR A 37 -26.44 -9.70 24.26
CA THR A 37 -26.16 -9.78 25.71
C THR A 37 -26.65 -8.51 26.40
N LEU A 38 -26.90 -8.59 27.71
CA LEU A 38 -27.17 -7.42 28.57
C LEU A 38 -25.89 -6.79 29.12
N ILE A 39 -24.76 -7.42 28.94
CA ILE A 39 -23.46 -6.92 29.39
C ILE A 39 -23.03 -5.81 28.41
N ALA A 40 -22.75 -4.62 28.93
CA ALA A 40 -22.28 -3.50 28.13
C ALA A 40 -20.83 -3.76 27.64
N PRO A 41 -20.49 -3.43 26.37
CA PRO A 41 -19.14 -3.63 25.82
C PRO A 41 -18.13 -2.60 26.36
N PHE A 42 -18.59 -1.46 26.84
CA PHE A 42 -17.76 -0.35 27.34
C PHE A 42 -18.38 0.23 28.61
N GLY A 43 -17.54 0.88 29.43
CA GLY A 43 -17.98 1.54 30.67
C GLY A 43 -18.71 2.86 30.44
N ASP A 44 -18.88 3.63 31.53
CA ASP A 44 -19.61 4.91 31.54
C ASP A 44 -18.96 5.97 30.61
N GLU A 45 -17.70 5.82 30.26
CA GLU A 45 -16.98 6.73 29.35
C GLU A 45 -17.41 6.54 27.87
N GLY A 46 -18.17 5.47 27.57
CA GLY A 46 -18.64 5.16 26.23
C GLY A 46 -17.66 4.36 25.39
N GLU A 47 -17.95 4.30 24.09
CA GLU A 47 -17.15 3.55 23.10
C GLU A 47 -15.82 4.26 22.83
N ASP A 48 -14.71 3.54 22.98
CA ASP A 48 -13.39 3.99 22.56
C ASP A 48 -13.19 3.66 21.07
N GLY A 49 -13.22 4.69 20.23
CA GLY A 49 -13.09 4.56 18.78
C GLY A 49 -11.77 3.94 18.29
N SER A 50 -10.76 3.79 19.16
CA SER A 50 -9.50 3.11 18.86
C SER A 50 -9.55 1.59 19.03
N LYS A 51 -10.69 1.04 19.46
CA LYS A 51 -10.85 -0.37 19.79
C LYS A 51 -12.03 -1.02 19.08
N PHE A 52 -11.91 -2.31 18.83
CA PHE A 52 -13.02 -3.22 18.61
C PHE A 52 -13.39 -3.90 19.93
N TYR A 53 -14.65 -4.25 20.11
CA TYR A 53 -15.13 -4.97 21.29
C TYR A 53 -15.68 -6.32 20.85
N ARG A 54 -15.13 -7.39 21.40
CA ARG A 54 -15.49 -8.77 21.07
C ARG A 54 -16.08 -9.49 22.28
N PHE A 55 -17.29 -10.03 22.13
CA PHE A 55 -17.94 -10.81 23.17
C PHE A 55 -17.38 -12.23 23.24
N THR A 56 -16.95 -12.66 24.40
CA THR A 56 -16.31 -13.97 24.64
C THR A 56 -17.27 -15.01 25.24
N GLY A 57 -18.56 -14.66 25.42
CA GLY A 57 -19.60 -15.49 26.00
C GLY A 57 -20.04 -15.01 27.39
N ASP A 58 -19.14 -14.46 28.16
CA ASP A 58 -19.38 -13.97 29.54
C ASP A 58 -18.91 -12.52 29.77
N ALA A 59 -18.03 -12.03 28.90
CA ALA A 59 -17.47 -10.68 28.99
C ALA A 59 -17.14 -10.13 27.59
N TRP A 60 -16.81 -8.83 27.54
CA TRP A 60 -16.27 -8.18 26.34
C TRP A 60 -14.75 -8.03 26.44
N ALA A 61 -14.05 -8.45 25.42
CA ALA A 61 -12.64 -8.17 25.23
C ALA A 61 -12.47 -6.95 24.30
N ALA A 62 -11.64 -6.00 24.71
CA ALA A 62 -11.29 -4.84 23.88
C ALA A 62 -10.01 -5.16 23.09
N GLU A 63 -10.07 -5.05 21.78
CA GLU A 63 -8.95 -5.28 20.85
C GLU A 63 -8.59 -3.96 20.18
N LEU A 64 -7.30 -3.57 20.17
CA LEU A 64 -6.87 -2.34 19.51
C LEU A 64 -7.07 -2.46 17.99
N LYS A 65 -7.57 -1.39 17.39
CA LYS A 65 -7.64 -1.29 15.93
C LYS A 65 -6.24 -1.18 15.34
N PRO A 66 -6.00 -1.78 14.17
CA PRO A 66 -4.75 -1.60 13.42
C PRO A 66 -4.44 -0.12 13.22
N THR A 67 -3.18 0.27 13.41
CA THR A 67 -2.71 1.64 13.28
C THR A 67 -1.75 1.85 12.12
N CYS A 68 -1.24 0.75 11.53
CA CYS A 68 -0.33 0.75 10.39
C CYS A 68 -0.49 -0.53 9.56
N ALA A 69 0.15 -0.56 8.39
CA ALA A 69 0.13 -1.73 7.50
C ALA A 69 0.70 -3.00 8.14
N ALA A 70 1.72 -2.87 8.99
CA ALA A 70 2.35 -4.00 9.66
C ALA A 70 1.38 -4.78 10.56
N ASP A 71 0.43 -4.09 11.22
CA ASP A 71 -0.60 -4.69 12.07
C ASP A 71 -1.59 -5.54 11.26
N LEU A 72 -1.70 -5.28 9.96
CA LEU A 72 -2.64 -5.94 9.04
C LEU A 72 -2.02 -7.11 8.26
N VAL A 73 -0.72 -7.33 8.36
CA VAL A 73 -0.06 -8.45 7.67
C VAL A 73 -0.57 -9.78 8.24
N GLY A 74 -1.11 -10.62 7.37
CA GLY A 74 -1.71 -11.91 7.76
C GLY A 74 -3.18 -11.84 8.16
N VAL A 75 -3.74 -10.63 8.27
CA VAL A 75 -5.19 -10.45 8.45
C VAL A 75 -5.89 -10.62 7.11
N VAL A 76 -6.95 -11.43 7.08
CA VAL A 76 -7.76 -11.68 5.89
C VAL A 76 -9.21 -11.35 6.19
N VAL A 77 -9.81 -10.47 5.39
CA VAL A 77 -11.18 -10.01 5.56
C VAL A 77 -12.02 -10.40 4.35
N SER A 78 -13.13 -11.09 4.58
CA SER A 78 -14.04 -11.51 3.51
C SER A 78 -14.64 -10.30 2.76
N HIS A 79 -14.67 -10.39 1.43
CA HIS A 79 -15.36 -9.39 0.61
C HIS A 79 -16.88 -9.38 0.85
N HIS A 80 -17.46 -10.53 1.11
CA HIS A 80 -18.91 -10.72 1.23
C HIS A 80 -19.47 -10.38 2.61
N SER A 81 -18.61 -10.29 3.63
CA SER A 81 -19.07 -9.93 4.98
C SER A 81 -19.55 -8.48 5.02
N GLN A 82 -20.69 -8.27 5.68
CA GLN A 82 -21.33 -6.96 5.85
C GLN A 82 -21.38 -6.55 7.33
N THR A 83 -20.59 -7.23 8.20
CA THR A 83 -20.51 -6.82 9.60
C THR A 83 -19.81 -5.47 9.72
N PRO A 84 -20.19 -4.61 10.70
CA PRO A 84 -19.51 -3.33 10.92
C PRO A 84 -18.00 -3.49 11.11
N HIS A 85 -17.56 -4.52 11.84
CA HIS A 85 -16.17 -4.88 12.04
C HIS A 85 -15.44 -5.10 10.71
N ASP A 86 -15.97 -5.99 9.84
CA ASP A 86 -15.29 -6.33 8.59
C ASP A 86 -15.34 -5.19 7.56
N ILE A 87 -16.40 -4.36 7.59
CA ILE A 87 -16.47 -3.14 6.76
C ILE A 87 -15.35 -2.18 7.17
N GLU A 88 -15.17 -1.95 8.48
CA GLU A 88 -14.12 -1.07 8.99
C GLU A 88 -12.72 -1.65 8.72
N MET A 89 -12.52 -2.96 8.92
CA MET A 89 -11.25 -3.63 8.61
C MET A 89 -10.87 -3.52 7.14
N ARG A 90 -11.82 -3.65 6.20
CA ARG A 90 -11.53 -3.40 4.76
C ARG A 90 -11.11 -1.95 4.51
N SER A 91 -11.72 -0.98 5.19
CA SER A 91 -11.33 0.43 5.09
C SER A 91 -9.92 0.67 5.60
N LEU A 92 -9.54 0.03 6.73
CA LEU A 92 -8.19 0.10 7.28
C LEU A 92 -7.16 -0.57 6.35
N ILE A 93 -7.50 -1.70 5.74
CA ILE A 93 -6.66 -2.37 4.72
C ILE A 93 -6.40 -1.42 3.55
N GLN A 94 -7.45 -0.80 2.99
CA GLN A 94 -7.29 0.15 1.88
C GLN A 94 -6.43 1.36 2.25
N LYS A 95 -6.60 1.87 3.47
CA LYS A 95 -5.85 3.02 3.96
C LYS A 95 -4.37 2.69 4.13
N PHE A 96 -4.06 1.63 4.85
CA PHE A 96 -2.68 1.32 5.25
C PHE A 96 -1.89 0.55 4.17
N ALA A 97 -2.56 -0.13 3.23
CA ALA A 97 -1.88 -0.73 2.08
C ALA A 97 -1.17 0.29 1.15
N GLN A 98 -1.40 1.60 1.37
CA GLN A 98 -0.70 2.67 0.66
C GLN A 98 0.64 3.04 1.33
N GLU A 99 0.94 2.50 2.50
CA GLU A 99 2.22 2.72 3.17
C GLU A 99 3.37 2.12 2.37
N GLU A 100 4.53 2.78 2.42
CA GLU A 100 5.73 2.33 1.72
C GLU A 100 6.13 0.91 2.16
N GLY A 101 6.42 0.05 1.20
CA GLY A 101 6.78 -1.34 1.44
C GLY A 101 5.59 -2.30 1.63
N TYR A 102 4.36 -1.83 1.46
CA TYR A 102 3.15 -2.64 1.55
C TYR A 102 2.27 -2.48 0.33
N ARG A 103 1.38 -3.44 0.12
CA ARG A 103 0.34 -3.37 -0.92
C ARG A 103 -0.91 -4.16 -0.51
N GLU A 104 -2.04 -3.75 -1.07
CA GLU A 104 -3.26 -4.53 -1.01
C GLU A 104 -3.10 -5.83 -1.80
N LYS A 105 -3.60 -6.91 -1.22
CA LYS A 105 -3.70 -8.22 -1.89
C LYS A 105 -5.13 -8.70 -1.85
N ARG A 106 -5.59 -9.19 -3.00
CA ARG A 106 -6.89 -9.85 -3.14
C ARG A 106 -6.69 -11.34 -3.25
N GLY A 107 -7.44 -12.09 -2.44
CA GLY A 107 -7.54 -13.54 -2.58
C GLY A 107 -8.38 -13.95 -3.78
N GLU A 108 -8.33 -15.23 -4.15
CA GLU A 108 -9.18 -15.80 -5.22
C GLU A 108 -10.68 -15.72 -4.87
N ASP A 109 -11.01 -15.74 -3.59
CA ASP A 109 -12.34 -15.53 -3.01
C ASP A 109 -12.70 -14.04 -2.85
N LEU A 110 -11.93 -13.13 -3.45
CA LEU A 110 -12.04 -11.68 -3.34
C LEU A 110 -11.81 -11.15 -1.92
N SER A 111 -11.26 -11.94 -1.01
CA SER A 111 -10.87 -11.46 0.32
C SER A 111 -9.81 -10.36 0.24
N TRP A 112 -9.79 -9.52 1.28
CA TRP A 112 -8.88 -8.38 1.40
C TRP A 112 -7.79 -8.69 2.40
N SER A 113 -6.56 -8.35 2.06
CA SER A 113 -5.42 -8.46 2.96
C SER A 113 -4.35 -7.42 2.61
N VAL A 114 -3.37 -7.27 3.49
CA VAL A 114 -2.15 -6.49 3.26
C VAL A 114 -0.99 -7.47 3.18
N GLU A 115 -0.12 -7.30 2.20
CA GLU A 115 1.15 -8.01 2.16
C GLU A 115 2.33 -7.04 2.11
N LYS A 116 3.42 -7.43 2.75
CA LYS A 116 4.68 -6.70 2.64
C LYS A 116 5.27 -6.95 1.26
N ILE A 117 5.65 -5.88 0.56
CA ILE A 117 6.35 -5.99 -0.72
C ILE A 117 7.74 -6.54 -0.44
N PRO A 118 8.16 -7.64 -1.07
CA PRO A 118 9.52 -8.16 -0.90
C PRO A 118 10.55 -7.10 -1.27
N GLU A 119 11.57 -6.95 -0.47
CA GLU A 119 12.70 -6.10 -0.83
C GLU A 119 13.38 -6.68 -2.08
N LYS A 120 13.67 -5.79 -3.04
CA LYS A 120 14.42 -6.21 -4.24
C LYS A 120 15.77 -6.76 -3.83
N THR A 121 16.13 -7.89 -4.40
CA THR A 121 17.48 -8.44 -4.26
C THR A 121 18.52 -7.52 -4.88
N GLU A 122 19.77 -7.61 -4.46
CA GLU A 122 20.87 -6.83 -5.05
C GLU A 122 21.04 -7.10 -6.56
N ALA A 123 20.69 -8.30 -7.02
CA ALA A 123 20.66 -8.63 -8.45
C ALA A 123 19.58 -7.85 -9.19
N GLU A 124 18.36 -7.79 -8.66
CA GLU A 124 17.25 -7.05 -9.26
C GLU A 124 17.51 -5.53 -9.25
N LYS A 125 18.06 -4.99 -8.16
CA LYS A 125 18.48 -3.58 -8.07
C LYS A 125 19.53 -3.26 -9.14
N ARG A 126 20.50 -4.16 -9.33
CA ARG A 126 21.54 -4.00 -10.32
C ARG A 126 20.98 -4.03 -11.75
N GLU A 127 20.12 -4.99 -12.06
CA GLU A 127 19.49 -5.11 -13.39
C GLU A 127 18.65 -3.87 -13.73
N GLU A 128 17.89 -3.35 -12.76
CA GLU A 128 17.07 -2.15 -12.93
C GLU A 128 17.94 -0.90 -13.14
N ALA A 129 19.03 -0.76 -12.38
CA ALA A 129 20.00 0.32 -12.54
C ALA A 129 20.69 0.24 -13.92
N GLU A 130 21.12 -0.95 -14.35
CA GLU A 130 21.70 -1.16 -15.69
C GLU A 130 20.73 -0.75 -16.80
N LYS A 131 19.48 -1.18 -16.69
CA LYS A 131 18.43 -0.83 -17.67
C LYS A 131 18.20 0.69 -17.72
N SER A 132 18.16 1.34 -16.58
CA SER A 132 18.00 2.81 -16.48
C SER A 132 19.18 3.55 -17.10
N VAL A 133 20.41 3.16 -16.78
CA VAL A 133 21.62 3.78 -17.33
C VAL A 133 21.70 3.59 -18.84
N ARG A 134 21.40 2.39 -19.35
CA ARG A 134 21.39 2.10 -20.79
C ARG A 134 20.33 2.92 -21.51
N ALA A 135 19.12 3.05 -20.95
CA ALA A 135 18.06 3.86 -21.54
C ALA A 135 18.46 5.34 -21.63
N LYS A 136 19.04 5.88 -20.55
CA LYS A 136 19.54 7.27 -20.55
C LYS A 136 20.66 7.48 -21.58
N ARG A 137 21.64 6.56 -21.67
CA ARG A 137 22.69 6.58 -22.69
C ARG A 137 22.12 6.60 -24.09
N ASP A 138 21.17 5.74 -24.39
CA ASP A 138 20.57 5.60 -25.71
C ASP A 138 19.78 6.87 -26.09
N SER A 139 19.08 7.50 -25.11
CA SER A 139 18.47 8.82 -25.31
C SER A 139 19.50 9.88 -25.70
N LEU A 140 20.58 10.00 -24.94
CA LEU A 140 21.65 10.97 -25.20
C LEU A 140 22.34 10.75 -26.58
N ILE A 141 22.51 9.49 -26.99
CA ILE A 141 23.02 9.16 -28.32
C ILE A 141 22.03 9.62 -29.40
N SER A 142 20.75 9.30 -29.22
CA SER A 142 19.69 9.65 -30.18
C SER A 142 19.51 11.15 -30.33
N GLU A 143 19.68 11.93 -29.26
CA GLU A 143 19.62 13.39 -29.28
C GLU A 143 20.71 14.05 -30.18
N THR A 144 21.75 13.30 -30.53
CA THR A 144 22.85 13.76 -31.39
C THR A 144 22.85 13.14 -32.79
N ASP A 145 21.88 12.26 -33.12
CA ASP A 145 21.88 11.54 -34.43
C ASP A 145 21.75 12.48 -35.60
N TYR A 146 20.97 13.53 -35.51
CA TYR A 146 20.79 14.51 -36.61
C TYR A 146 22.05 15.26 -36.97
N LEU A 147 23.00 15.42 -36.02
CA LEU A 147 24.29 16.09 -36.25
C LEU A 147 25.22 15.29 -37.15
N LEU A 148 24.96 14.00 -37.31
CA LEU A 148 25.74 13.12 -38.19
C LEU A 148 25.18 13.02 -39.61
N ALA A 149 24.06 13.68 -39.90
CA ALA A 149 23.50 13.71 -41.23
C ALA A 149 24.45 14.48 -42.18
N SER A 150 24.66 13.95 -43.39
CA SER A 150 25.63 14.49 -44.35
C SER A 150 25.28 15.90 -44.88
N ASP A 151 24.02 16.29 -44.73
CA ASP A 151 23.46 17.57 -45.17
C ASP A 151 23.29 18.58 -44.01
N TYR A 152 23.64 18.16 -42.76
CA TYR A 152 23.56 19.05 -41.61
C TYR A 152 24.74 20.04 -41.60
N PRO A 153 24.50 21.33 -41.47
CA PRO A 153 25.56 22.36 -41.49
C PRO A 153 26.30 22.39 -40.15
N ILE A 154 27.33 21.57 -40.02
CA ILE A 154 28.18 21.49 -38.81
C ILE A 154 29.65 21.71 -39.18
N SER A 155 30.43 22.35 -38.32
CA SER A 155 31.87 22.46 -38.49
C SER A 155 32.58 21.13 -38.33
N ALA A 156 33.76 20.96 -38.95
CA ALA A 156 34.54 19.71 -38.79
C ALA A 156 34.99 19.52 -37.35
N GLU A 157 35.24 20.58 -36.59
CA GLU A 157 35.62 20.57 -35.18
C GLU A 157 34.46 20.10 -34.29
N ASP A 158 33.28 20.67 -34.48
CA ASP A 158 32.07 20.28 -33.72
C ASP A 158 31.66 18.85 -34.04
N LEU A 159 31.76 18.41 -35.30
CA LEU A 159 31.47 17.03 -35.70
C LEU A 159 32.39 16.04 -34.97
N GLU A 160 33.69 16.38 -34.84
CA GLU A 160 34.64 15.52 -34.10
C GLU A 160 34.32 15.52 -32.61
N ALA A 161 33.98 16.67 -32.00
CA ALA A 161 33.54 16.75 -30.60
C ALA A 161 32.29 15.87 -30.35
N VAL A 162 31.31 15.87 -31.24
CA VAL A 162 30.11 15.01 -31.15
C VAL A 162 30.50 13.54 -31.26
N LYS A 163 31.43 13.14 -32.14
CA LYS A 163 31.89 11.75 -32.23
C LYS A 163 32.57 11.28 -30.95
N VAL A 164 33.45 12.12 -30.36
CA VAL A 164 34.14 11.82 -29.09
C VAL A 164 33.10 11.64 -27.97
N TYR A 165 32.14 12.55 -27.85
CA TYR A 165 31.05 12.46 -26.89
C TYR A 165 30.25 11.16 -27.05
N ARG A 166 29.85 10.82 -28.24
CA ARG A 166 29.10 9.57 -28.52
C ARG A 166 29.92 8.33 -28.21
N GLN A 167 31.25 8.37 -28.44
CA GLN A 167 32.11 7.25 -28.05
C GLN A 167 32.17 7.13 -26.55
N ALA A 168 32.37 8.23 -25.81
CA ALA A 168 32.34 8.22 -24.37
C ALA A 168 31.03 7.68 -23.78
N LEU A 169 29.88 8.01 -24.39
CA LEU A 169 28.57 7.43 -24.03
C LEU A 169 28.54 5.90 -24.24
N ARG A 170 29.10 5.39 -25.32
CA ARG A 170 29.17 3.94 -25.57
C ARG A 170 30.05 3.23 -24.55
N ASP A 171 31.04 3.91 -24.00
CA ASP A 171 31.98 3.35 -23.02
C ASP A 171 31.45 3.43 -21.58
N VAL A 172 30.34 4.13 -21.31
CA VAL A 172 29.69 4.21 -20.01
C VAL A 172 29.49 2.83 -19.33
N PRO A 173 29.02 1.75 -20.02
CA PRO A 173 28.87 0.45 -19.40
C PRO A 173 30.19 -0.24 -19.00
N GLN A 174 31.34 0.30 -19.41
CA GLN A 174 32.66 -0.24 -19.11
C GLN A 174 33.31 0.44 -17.90
N GLN A 175 32.66 1.46 -17.33
CA GLN A 175 33.16 2.15 -16.15
C GLN A 175 33.12 1.23 -14.92
N GLU A 176 34.11 1.35 -14.04
CA GLU A 176 34.22 0.54 -12.81
C GLU A 176 33.00 0.69 -11.89
N GLY A 177 32.42 1.90 -11.81
CA GLY A 177 31.24 2.23 -11.00
C GLY A 177 29.89 1.79 -11.61
N PHE A 178 29.87 1.24 -12.83
CA PHE A 178 28.64 0.83 -13.50
C PHE A 178 27.93 -0.31 -12.74
N PRO A 179 26.63 -0.24 -12.56
CA PRO A 179 25.67 0.76 -13.01
C PRO A 179 25.31 1.84 -11.98
N PHE A 180 25.87 1.82 -10.77
CA PHE A 180 25.43 2.65 -9.64
C PHE A 180 26.14 4.00 -9.55
N ASP A 181 27.39 4.05 -9.96
CA ASP A 181 28.22 5.26 -9.94
C ASP A 181 28.79 5.53 -11.35
N VAL A 182 28.00 6.24 -12.15
CA VAL A 182 28.31 6.49 -13.56
C VAL A 182 28.69 7.94 -13.77
N VAL A 183 29.88 8.16 -14.35
CA VAL A 183 30.33 9.48 -14.80
C VAL A 183 29.87 9.69 -16.24
N TRP A 184 28.99 10.66 -16.42
CA TRP A 184 28.48 11.04 -17.74
C TRP A 184 29.42 12.01 -18.43
N PRO A 185 29.70 11.87 -19.73
CA PRO A 185 30.50 12.84 -20.46
C PRO A 185 29.81 14.19 -20.59
N ASP A 186 30.61 15.26 -20.63
CA ASP A 186 30.10 16.62 -20.82
C ASP A 186 29.48 16.78 -22.21
N LEU A 187 28.36 17.47 -22.24
CA LEU A 187 27.63 17.75 -23.49
C LEU A 187 28.42 18.72 -24.37
N PRO A 188 28.66 18.41 -25.68
CA PRO A 188 29.31 19.34 -26.59
C PRO A 188 28.52 20.66 -26.73
N VAL A 189 29.22 21.77 -26.83
CA VAL A 189 28.63 23.12 -26.89
C VAL A 189 27.57 23.24 -28.00
N ILE A 190 27.80 22.66 -29.17
CA ILE A 190 26.86 22.66 -30.31
C ILE A 190 25.51 22.00 -29.98
N VAL A 191 25.46 21.13 -28.97
CA VAL A 191 24.23 20.48 -28.51
C VAL A 191 23.57 21.28 -27.38
N ALA A 192 24.37 21.94 -26.52
CA ALA A 192 23.92 22.70 -25.36
C ALA A 192 23.27 24.06 -25.73
N GLU A 193 23.60 24.64 -26.89
CA GLU A 193 23.10 25.96 -27.34
C GLU A 193 21.72 25.88 -28.03
N ARG A 194 21.04 24.78 -27.96
CA ARG A 194 19.75 24.55 -28.59
C ARG A 194 18.63 24.43 -27.53
#